data_b1a1aebd9db74874838a85b094931b0a
#
_entry.id   b1a1aebd9db74874838a85b094931b0a
#
_cell.length_a   1.000
_cell.length_b   1.000
_cell.length_c   1.000
_cell.angle_alpha   90.00
_cell.angle_beta   90.00
_cell.angle_gamma   90.00
#
_symmetry.space_group_name_H-M   'P 1'
#
loop_
_entity.id
_entity.type
_entity.pdbx_description
1 polymer ?
#
loop_
_entity_poly.entity_id
_entity_poly.type
_entity_poly.pdbx_seq_one_letter_code
_entity_poly.pdbx_strand_id
1 'polypeptide(L)'
;MKTFFRRTEMLAVMVVLSMLFFSCTGQTKPAADQALKVENMEVGVGLYSFNRFPFDKSVEMAKAANSQKVEGFSFHNLGERFGGKVIASLTDEEIAKMKGILDSNQVQMVSMYADGKTIEEWEQLFKQGQKLGLQFLVGEPDPQLLDKINELAGQYKLPLAIHEHAKGLSRYWHPDSAMAAIEGRDHLKVCADIGHWVRSGLDPLECLQKVEGKLLSLHVKDLDASGNMEAKDVAIGAGVIDYDKVFAELKRQHFSGDIFIECEHNWDNNFEEVKESVNYIRQKAK
;
A
#
# COMPACT_ATOMS: atom_id res chain seq x y z
N MET A 1 27.34 85.53 -22.45
CA MET A 1 27.01 85.97 -23.85
C MET A 1 25.67 85.33 -24.23
N LYS A 2 24.65 86.19 -24.39
CA LYS A 2 23.40 86.04 -25.17
C LYS A 2 22.49 84.87 -24.83
N THR A 3 21.45 85.03 -23.97
CA THR A 3 20.07 85.42 -24.35
C THR A 3 19.43 84.59 -25.47
N PHE A 4 18.31 83.86 -25.11
CA PHE A 4 17.02 84.27 -25.71
C PHE A 4 15.84 83.59 -25.01
N PHE A 5 14.90 84.44 -24.64
CA PHE A 5 13.54 84.19 -24.18
C PHE A 5 12.67 83.52 -25.26
N ARG A 6 11.69 82.71 -24.87
CA ARG A 6 10.31 82.96 -25.29
C ARG A 6 9.27 82.24 -24.46
N ARG A 7 8.33 83.05 -24.04
CA ARG A 7 7.02 82.70 -23.40
C ARG A 7 6.09 82.00 -24.43
N THR A 8 5.13 81.33 -23.88
CA THR A 8 3.65 81.35 -24.07
C THR A 8 3.11 79.95 -23.81
N GLU A 9 1.99 79.63 -23.31
CA GLU A 9 0.82 80.29 -22.69
C GLU A 9 0.06 79.28 -21.91
N MET A 10 -0.63 79.70 -20.84
CA MET A 10 -1.58 78.95 -20.03
C MET A 10 -2.77 78.47 -20.87
N LEU A 11 -3.15 77.24 -20.70
CA LEU A 11 -4.54 76.87 -20.88
C LEU A 11 -4.97 75.98 -19.69
N ALA A 12 -5.81 76.57 -18.87
CA ALA A 12 -6.47 75.91 -17.75
C ALA A 12 -7.61 75.04 -18.33
N VAL A 13 -7.56 73.73 -18.06
CA VAL A 13 -8.71 72.89 -18.26
C VAL A 13 -9.11 72.34 -16.89
N MET A 14 -10.21 72.86 -16.38
CA MET A 14 -10.93 72.27 -15.25
C MET A 14 -11.45 70.91 -15.66
N VAL A 15 -10.96 69.86 -15.02
CA VAL A 15 -11.62 68.58 -15.06
C VAL A 15 -12.26 68.32 -13.72
N VAL A 16 -13.57 68.29 -13.75
CA VAL A 16 -14.46 67.97 -12.62
C VAL A 16 -14.21 66.52 -12.21
N LEU A 17 -13.71 66.34 -11.00
CA LEU A 17 -13.49 65.04 -10.41
C LEU A 17 -14.83 64.53 -9.82
N SER A 18 -15.57 63.78 -10.57
CA SER A 18 -16.71 63.01 -10.04
C SER A 18 -16.21 61.77 -9.28
N MET A 19 -16.24 61.82 -7.96
CA MET A 19 -16.01 60.63 -7.11
C MET A 19 -17.15 59.64 -7.27
N LEU A 20 -16.92 58.61 -8.04
CA LEU A 20 -17.76 57.42 -7.99
C LEU A 20 -17.24 56.51 -6.85
N PHE A 21 -17.97 56.49 -5.77
CA PHE A 21 -17.79 55.46 -4.73
C PHE A 21 -18.19 54.11 -5.30
N PHE A 22 -17.21 53.32 -5.74
CA PHE A 22 -17.42 51.89 -5.96
C PHE A 22 -17.39 51.21 -4.64
N SER A 23 -18.57 50.91 -4.07
CA SER A 23 -18.73 50.00 -2.96
C SER A 23 -18.42 48.57 -3.46
N CYS A 24 -17.20 48.12 -3.25
CA CYS A 24 -16.84 46.73 -3.43
C CYS A 24 -17.45 45.91 -2.28
N THR A 25 -18.70 45.47 -2.44
CA THR A 25 -19.19 44.32 -1.69
C THR A 25 -18.48 43.11 -2.23
N GLY A 26 -17.39 42.70 -1.56
CA GLY A 26 -16.73 41.45 -1.78
C GLY A 26 -17.66 40.31 -1.48
N GLN A 27 -18.40 39.83 -2.47
CA GLN A 27 -18.92 38.49 -2.45
C GLN A 27 -17.73 37.54 -2.50
N THR A 28 -17.33 37.06 -1.34
CA THR A 28 -16.53 35.85 -1.26
C THR A 28 -17.36 34.75 -1.94
N LYS A 29 -16.98 34.38 -3.17
CA LYS A 29 -17.41 33.10 -3.73
C LYS A 29 -17.15 32.06 -2.64
N PRO A 30 -18.15 31.20 -2.30
CA PRO A 30 -17.86 30.04 -1.51
C PRO A 30 -16.73 29.29 -2.23
N ALA A 31 -15.70 28.90 -1.48
CA ALA A 31 -14.66 28.02 -1.96
C ALA A 31 -15.38 26.85 -2.64
N ALA A 32 -15.11 26.71 -3.94
CA ALA A 32 -15.60 25.58 -4.68
C ALA A 32 -15.24 24.35 -3.86
N ASP A 33 -16.26 23.59 -3.55
CA ASP A 33 -16.20 22.24 -3.01
C ASP A 33 -15.02 21.54 -3.71
N GLN A 34 -13.88 21.47 -3.02
CA GLN A 34 -12.86 20.50 -3.41
C GLN A 34 -13.55 19.17 -3.13
N ALA A 35 -14.16 18.61 -4.17
CA ALA A 35 -14.60 17.24 -4.15
C ALA A 35 -13.42 16.48 -3.56
N LEU A 36 -13.59 16.01 -2.32
CA LEU A 36 -12.66 15.12 -1.65
C LEU A 36 -12.37 14.04 -2.69
N LYS A 37 -11.13 14.01 -3.21
CA LYS A 37 -10.67 12.86 -3.99
C LYS A 37 -10.97 11.68 -3.08
N VAL A 38 -11.91 10.85 -3.47
CA VAL A 38 -12.12 9.56 -2.85
C VAL A 38 -10.80 8.84 -3.04
N GLU A 39 -10.03 8.75 -1.98
CA GLU A 39 -8.76 8.06 -1.98
C GLU A 39 -9.12 6.60 -2.24
N ASN A 40 -8.72 6.08 -3.38
CA ASN A 40 -9.11 4.75 -3.82
C ASN A 40 -8.27 3.74 -3.05
N MET A 41 -8.93 2.94 -2.22
CA MET A 41 -8.38 1.70 -1.72
C MET A 41 -8.28 0.72 -2.89
N GLU A 42 -7.09 0.19 -3.15
CA GLU A 42 -6.85 -0.71 -4.27
C GLU A 42 -6.82 -2.16 -3.77
N VAL A 43 -7.61 -3.02 -4.37
CA VAL A 43 -7.75 -4.42 -3.95
C VAL A 43 -6.97 -5.33 -4.90
N GLY A 44 -6.00 -6.04 -4.35
CA GLY A 44 -5.12 -7.00 -5.00
C GLY A 44 -5.21 -8.40 -4.40
N VAL A 45 -4.35 -9.28 -4.88
CA VAL A 45 -4.18 -10.64 -4.36
C VAL A 45 -2.73 -10.84 -3.92
N GLY A 46 -2.53 -11.31 -2.68
CA GLY A 46 -1.26 -11.86 -2.25
C GLY A 46 -1.02 -13.18 -2.99
N LEU A 47 0.04 -13.25 -3.81
CA LEU A 47 0.36 -14.46 -4.57
C LEU A 47 0.68 -15.64 -3.64
N TYR A 48 0.88 -15.39 -2.35
CA TYR A 48 1.00 -16.45 -1.36
C TYR A 48 -0.26 -17.33 -1.31
N SER A 49 -1.44 -16.80 -1.61
CA SER A 49 -2.67 -17.59 -1.81
C SER A 49 -2.49 -18.71 -2.85
N PHE A 50 -1.60 -18.50 -3.81
CA PHE A 50 -1.31 -19.44 -4.91
C PHE A 50 0.11 -20.02 -4.83
N ASN A 51 0.68 -20.17 -3.63
CA ASN A 51 2.08 -20.57 -3.40
C ASN A 51 2.46 -21.97 -3.91
N ARG A 52 1.46 -22.83 -4.22
CA ARG A 52 1.66 -24.16 -4.81
C ARG A 52 1.89 -24.13 -6.32
N PHE A 53 1.64 -22.98 -6.95
CA PHE A 53 1.76 -22.83 -8.39
C PHE A 53 3.02 -22.02 -8.75
N PRO A 54 3.63 -22.25 -9.93
CA PRO A 54 4.71 -21.41 -10.42
C PRO A 54 4.22 -19.98 -10.67
N PHE A 55 5.15 -19.02 -10.66
CA PHE A 55 4.84 -17.58 -10.72
C PHE A 55 3.92 -17.18 -11.88
N ASP A 56 4.19 -17.66 -13.10
CA ASP A 56 3.37 -17.35 -14.27
C ASP A 56 1.92 -17.83 -14.09
N LYS A 57 1.74 -19.04 -13.55
CA LYS A 57 0.42 -19.57 -13.25
C LYS A 57 -0.29 -18.80 -12.13
N SER A 58 0.43 -18.41 -11.07
CA SER A 58 -0.12 -17.61 -9.97
C SER A 58 -0.60 -16.23 -10.47
N VAL A 59 0.15 -15.59 -11.39
CA VAL A 59 -0.24 -14.32 -12.02
C VAL A 59 -1.50 -14.50 -12.90
N GLU A 60 -1.57 -15.57 -13.71
CA GLU A 60 -2.76 -15.90 -14.49
C GLU A 60 -3.99 -16.09 -13.60
N MET A 61 -3.84 -16.82 -12.49
CA MET A 61 -4.91 -17.05 -11.51
C MET A 61 -5.36 -15.75 -10.87
N ALA A 62 -4.44 -14.87 -10.44
CA ALA A 62 -4.78 -13.55 -9.91
C ALA A 62 -5.55 -12.72 -10.93
N LYS A 63 -5.13 -12.71 -12.20
CA LYS A 63 -5.86 -12.05 -13.29
C LYS A 63 -7.26 -12.62 -13.49
N ALA A 64 -7.39 -13.95 -13.49
CA ALA A 64 -8.67 -14.65 -13.64
C ALA A 64 -9.61 -14.41 -12.43
N ALA A 65 -9.05 -14.15 -11.24
CA ALA A 65 -9.77 -13.69 -10.05
C ALA A 65 -10.14 -12.20 -10.10
N ASN A 66 -10.03 -11.54 -11.26
CA ASN A 66 -10.26 -10.12 -11.48
C ASN A 66 -9.24 -9.19 -10.79
N SER A 67 -8.10 -9.66 -10.34
CA SER A 67 -7.07 -8.80 -9.75
C SER A 67 -6.10 -8.27 -10.82
N GLN A 68 -5.86 -6.96 -10.79
CA GLN A 68 -4.84 -6.30 -11.60
C GLN A 68 -3.60 -5.91 -10.78
N LYS A 69 -3.67 -6.08 -9.45
CA LYS A 69 -2.56 -5.85 -8.54
C LYS A 69 -2.26 -7.10 -7.75
N VAL A 70 -0.99 -7.36 -7.52
CA VAL A 70 -0.53 -8.48 -6.71
C VAL A 70 0.60 -8.07 -5.77
N GLU A 71 0.70 -8.77 -4.65
CA GLU A 71 1.89 -8.82 -3.84
C GLU A 71 2.60 -10.14 -4.09
N GLY A 72 3.90 -10.09 -4.44
CA GLY A 72 4.75 -11.27 -4.54
C GLY A 72 5.33 -11.69 -3.19
N PHE A 73 6.13 -12.74 -3.17
CA PHE A 73 6.93 -13.11 -2.01
C PHE A 73 8.30 -13.62 -2.45
N SER A 74 9.36 -13.22 -1.75
CA SER A 74 10.76 -13.34 -2.18
C SER A 74 11.22 -14.80 -2.37
N PHE A 75 10.62 -15.73 -1.66
CA PHE A 75 10.90 -17.16 -1.68
C PHE A 75 9.91 -17.97 -2.55
N HIS A 76 9.12 -17.33 -3.40
CA HIS A 76 8.26 -18.01 -4.36
C HIS A 76 9.09 -18.88 -5.30
N ASN A 77 8.80 -20.18 -5.37
CA ASN A 77 9.37 -21.03 -6.40
C ASN A 77 8.77 -20.67 -7.76
N LEU A 78 9.59 -20.01 -8.59
CA LEU A 78 9.13 -19.45 -9.86
C LEU A 78 8.87 -20.49 -10.96
N GLY A 79 9.14 -21.78 -10.65
CA GLY A 79 8.90 -22.91 -11.56
C GLY A 79 9.98 -23.14 -12.59
N GLU A 80 9.77 -24.12 -13.48
CA GLU A 80 10.74 -24.55 -14.49
C GLU A 80 11.18 -23.43 -15.43
N ARG A 81 10.28 -22.50 -15.72
CA ARG A 81 10.56 -21.34 -16.59
C ARG A 81 11.71 -20.46 -16.08
N PHE A 82 11.98 -20.52 -14.78
CA PHE A 82 13.07 -19.83 -14.08
C PHE A 82 14.08 -20.80 -13.46
N GLY A 83 14.08 -22.07 -13.89
CA GLY A 83 14.98 -23.08 -13.35
C GLY A 83 14.76 -23.38 -11.86
N GLY A 84 13.54 -23.23 -11.35
CA GLY A 84 13.19 -23.43 -9.94
C GLY A 84 13.74 -22.35 -8.99
N LYS A 85 14.22 -21.23 -9.52
CA LYS A 85 14.74 -20.11 -8.71
C LYS A 85 13.64 -19.39 -7.92
N VAL A 86 14.07 -18.60 -6.96
CA VAL A 86 13.26 -17.65 -6.21
C VAL A 86 13.61 -16.21 -6.62
N ILE A 87 12.73 -15.25 -6.31
CA ILE A 87 12.91 -13.84 -6.74
C ILE A 87 14.27 -13.28 -6.29
N ALA A 88 14.68 -13.56 -5.05
CA ALA A 88 15.94 -13.06 -4.51
C ALA A 88 17.19 -13.45 -5.31
N SER A 89 17.12 -14.54 -6.11
CA SER A 89 18.25 -15.08 -6.88
C SER A 89 18.22 -14.76 -8.39
N LEU A 90 17.26 -13.93 -8.85
CA LEU A 90 17.11 -13.61 -10.26
C LEU A 90 18.22 -12.68 -10.79
N THR A 91 18.66 -12.95 -12.02
CA THR A 91 19.49 -12.04 -12.82
C THR A 91 18.64 -10.91 -13.41
N ASP A 92 19.27 -9.88 -13.97
CA ASP A 92 18.56 -8.77 -14.62
C ASP A 92 17.73 -9.22 -15.83
N GLU A 93 18.21 -10.20 -16.58
CA GLU A 93 17.50 -10.80 -17.71
C GLU A 93 16.25 -11.57 -17.22
N GLU A 94 16.39 -12.31 -16.13
CA GLU A 94 15.27 -13.05 -15.54
C GLU A 94 14.22 -12.10 -14.93
N ILE A 95 14.65 -10.98 -14.34
CA ILE A 95 13.74 -9.91 -13.89
C ILE A 95 12.98 -9.31 -15.07
N ALA A 96 13.65 -9.02 -16.19
CA ALA A 96 12.98 -8.53 -17.39
C ALA A 96 11.94 -9.55 -17.91
N LYS A 97 12.28 -10.84 -17.87
CA LYS A 97 11.34 -11.93 -18.23
C LYS A 97 10.14 -11.98 -17.27
N MET A 98 10.37 -11.81 -15.97
CA MET A 98 9.30 -11.77 -14.97
C MET A 98 8.36 -10.58 -15.20
N LYS A 99 8.92 -9.40 -15.49
CA LYS A 99 8.12 -8.20 -15.87
C LYS A 99 7.30 -8.45 -17.13
N GLY A 100 7.88 -9.12 -18.14
CA GLY A 100 7.14 -9.48 -19.35
C GLY A 100 5.94 -10.40 -19.09
N ILE A 101 6.01 -11.29 -18.09
CA ILE A 101 4.85 -12.11 -17.66
C ILE A 101 3.77 -11.21 -17.03
N LEU A 102 4.15 -10.29 -16.15
CA LEU A 102 3.22 -9.34 -15.53
C LEU A 102 2.53 -8.47 -16.58
N ASP A 103 3.30 -7.88 -17.50
CA ASP A 103 2.82 -7.01 -18.56
C ASP A 103 1.86 -7.74 -19.51
N SER A 104 2.20 -8.97 -19.92
CA SER A 104 1.35 -9.76 -20.82
C SER A 104 0.00 -10.13 -20.18
N ASN A 105 -0.05 -10.23 -18.85
CA ASN A 105 -1.27 -10.47 -18.11
C ASN A 105 -1.97 -9.15 -17.69
N GLN A 106 -1.37 -7.98 -17.95
CA GLN A 106 -1.87 -6.69 -17.45
C GLN A 106 -2.06 -6.68 -15.92
N VAL A 107 -1.10 -7.28 -15.22
CA VAL A 107 -1.04 -7.35 -13.75
C VAL A 107 0.18 -6.57 -13.29
N GLN A 108 0.02 -5.74 -12.28
CA GLN A 108 1.10 -5.02 -11.62
C GLN A 108 1.47 -5.72 -10.31
N MET A 109 2.71 -6.11 -10.14
CA MET A 109 3.25 -6.48 -8.83
C MET A 109 3.69 -5.21 -8.12
N VAL A 110 2.93 -4.77 -7.12
CA VAL A 110 3.16 -3.48 -6.43
C VAL A 110 4.06 -3.63 -5.22
N SER A 111 4.07 -4.80 -4.61
CA SER A 111 4.86 -5.12 -3.42
C SER A 111 5.36 -6.56 -3.44
N MET A 112 6.21 -6.85 -2.47
CA MET A 112 6.73 -8.20 -2.26
C MET A 112 6.99 -8.41 -0.77
N TYR A 113 6.48 -9.52 -0.23
CA TYR A 113 6.91 -10.00 1.08
C TYR A 113 8.38 -10.46 1.00
N ALA A 114 9.23 -9.83 1.79
CA ALA A 114 10.68 -9.99 1.80
C ALA A 114 11.11 -10.69 3.10
N ASP A 115 11.87 -11.78 2.98
CA ASP A 115 12.34 -12.59 4.11
C ASP A 115 13.88 -12.66 4.15
N GLY A 116 14.53 -11.53 4.42
CA GLY A 116 15.97 -11.43 4.62
C GLY A 116 16.37 -11.70 6.08
N LYS A 117 17.47 -12.43 6.28
CA LYS A 117 18.03 -12.74 7.61
C LYS A 117 19.25 -11.91 7.94
N THR A 118 19.97 -11.43 6.93
CA THR A 118 21.15 -10.56 7.08
C THR A 118 20.92 -9.24 6.33
N ILE A 119 21.76 -8.24 6.61
CA ILE A 119 21.65 -6.94 5.94
C ILE A 119 21.98 -7.04 4.45
N GLU A 120 22.86 -7.94 4.06
CA GLU A 120 23.22 -8.20 2.67
C GLU A 120 22.05 -8.83 1.90
N GLU A 121 21.30 -9.74 2.53
CA GLU A 121 20.09 -10.32 1.97
C GLU A 121 18.99 -9.26 1.81
N TRP A 122 18.79 -8.39 2.81
CA TRP A 122 17.87 -7.27 2.72
C TRP A 122 18.27 -6.30 1.60
N GLU A 123 19.55 -5.95 1.50
CA GLU A 123 20.03 -5.10 0.40
C GLU A 123 19.74 -5.72 -0.97
N GLN A 124 19.96 -7.04 -1.10
CA GLN A 124 19.63 -7.76 -2.34
C GLN A 124 18.12 -7.70 -2.64
N LEU A 125 17.26 -7.87 -1.63
CA LEU A 125 15.80 -7.77 -1.80
C LEU A 125 15.37 -6.36 -2.20
N PHE A 126 15.96 -5.32 -1.63
CA PHE A 126 15.72 -3.93 -2.06
C PHE A 126 16.15 -3.70 -3.52
N LYS A 127 17.32 -4.20 -3.93
CA LYS A 127 17.78 -4.14 -5.32
C LYS A 127 16.81 -4.82 -6.27
N GLN A 128 16.34 -6.02 -5.93
CA GLN A 128 15.36 -6.74 -6.74
C GLN A 128 14.03 -6.00 -6.81
N GLY A 129 13.53 -5.50 -5.67
CA GLY A 129 12.30 -4.71 -5.61
C GLY A 129 12.36 -3.47 -6.49
N GLN A 130 13.47 -2.72 -6.44
CA GLN A 130 13.69 -1.55 -7.29
C GLN A 130 13.70 -1.92 -8.78
N LYS A 131 14.39 -3.01 -9.18
CA LYS A 131 14.45 -3.49 -10.58
C LYS A 131 13.09 -3.97 -11.08
N LEU A 132 12.31 -4.61 -10.23
CA LEU A 132 10.93 -5.01 -10.53
C LEU A 132 9.99 -3.82 -10.64
N GLY A 133 10.35 -2.66 -10.10
CA GLY A 133 9.52 -1.47 -10.06
C GLY A 133 8.45 -1.51 -8.98
N LEU A 134 8.74 -2.19 -7.86
CA LEU A 134 7.84 -2.25 -6.73
C LEU A 134 7.67 -0.87 -6.08
N GLN A 135 6.55 -0.66 -5.40
CA GLN A 135 6.26 0.55 -4.66
C GLN A 135 6.73 0.45 -3.21
N PHE A 136 6.73 -0.76 -2.63
CA PHE A 136 7.19 -1.04 -1.27
C PHE A 136 7.56 -2.51 -1.10
N LEU A 137 8.25 -2.82 -0.01
CA LEU A 137 8.44 -4.18 0.49
C LEU A 137 7.58 -4.38 1.75
N VAL A 138 7.27 -5.64 2.04
CA VAL A 138 6.59 -6.07 3.26
C VAL A 138 7.49 -7.09 3.96
N GLY A 139 7.53 -7.15 5.29
CA GLY A 139 8.33 -8.17 5.94
C GLY A 139 8.49 -7.98 7.45
N GLU A 140 9.21 -8.92 8.07
CA GLU A 140 9.39 -9.00 9.52
C GLU A 140 10.89 -9.07 9.89
N PRO A 141 11.64 -7.98 9.68
CA PRO A 141 13.07 -7.97 9.93
C PRO A 141 13.41 -8.19 11.41
N ASP A 142 14.62 -8.68 11.67
CA ASP A 142 15.15 -8.68 13.02
C ASP A 142 15.25 -7.24 13.56
N PRO A 143 14.81 -6.93 14.79
CA PRO A 143 14.91 -5.60 15.39
C PRO A 143 16.29 -4.99 15.35
N GLN A 144 17.35 -5.80 15.40
CA GLN A 144 18.74 -5.34 15.33
C GLN A 144 19.11 -4.78 13.94
N LEU A 145 18.34 -5.11 12.90
CA LEU A 145 18.57 -4.67 11.53
C LEU A 145 17.74 -3.44 11.14
N LEU A 146 16.75 -3.04 11.95
CA LEU A 146 15.75 -2.02 11.60
C LEU A 146 16.38 -0.69 11.15
N ASP A 147 17.40 -0.21 11.84
CA ASP A 147 18.05 1.07 11.48
C ASP A 147 18.72 0.97 10.11
N LYS A 148 19.43 -0.14 9.84
CA LYS A 148 20.06 -0.37 8.54
C LYS A 148 19.04 -0.59 7.43
N ILE A 149 17.96 -1.28 7.71
CA ILE A 149 16.84 -1.46 6.77
C ILE A 149 16.18 -0.13 6.46
N ASN A 150 15.99 0.75 7.45
CA ASN A 150 15.49 2.09 7.21
C ASN A 150 16.42 2.92 6.31
N GLU A 151 17.74 2.82 6.49
CA GLU A 151 18.73 3.43 5.58
C GLU A 151 18.60 2.88 4.15
N LEU A 152 18.51 1.55 3.98
CA LEU A 152 18.32 0.90 2.68
C LEU A 152 17.01 1.34 2.02
N ALA A 153 15.91 1.36 2.78
CA ALA A 153 14.60 1.80 2.28
C ALA A 153 14.66 3.23 1.73
N GLY A 154 15.38 4.13 2.40
CA GLY A 154 15.64 5.49 1.92
C GLY A 154 16.54 5.53 0.69
N GLN A 155 17.63 4.76 0.69
CA GLN A 155 18.59 4.66 -0.42
C GLN A 155 17.92 4.17 -1.71
N TYR A 156 17.12 3.11 -1.62
CA TYR A 156 16.41 2.52 -2.76
C TYR A 156 15.09 3.21 -3.08
N LYS A 157 14.64 4.19 -2.26
CA LYS A 157 13.34 4.87 -2.36
C LYS A 157 12.18 3.86 -2.39
N LEU A 158 12.28 2.85 -1.59
CA LEU A 158 11.38 1.72 -1.51
C LEU A 158 11.06 1.46 -0.03
N PRO A 159 9.97 2.01 0.52
CA PRO A 159 9.65 1.82 1.94
C PRO A 159 9.42 0.34 2.26
N LEU A 160 9.65 -0.03 3.52
CA LEU A 160 9.30 -1.34 4.06
C LEU A 160 8.12 -1.21 5.01
N ALA A 161 7.08 -2.01 4.81
CA ALA A 161 5.97 -2.17 5.74
C ALA A 161 6.25 -3.37 6.67
N ILE A 162 6.25 -3.12 7.98
CA ILE A 162 6.36 -4.19 8.99
C ILE A 162 5.06 -4.99 8.98
N HIS A 163 5.18 -6.27 8.72
CA HIS A 163 4.07 -7.22 8.72
C HIS A 163 3.87 -7.82 10.12
N GLU A 164 2.69 -8.34 10.36
CA GLU A 164 2.25 -8.82 11.66
C GLU A 164 1.63 -10.22 11.55
N HIS A 165 2.42 -11.28 11.79
CA HIS A 165 1.85 -12.62 12.00
C HIS A 165 1.24 -12.76 13.40
N ALA A 166 0.54 -13.87 13.63
CA ALA A 166 -0.16 -14.11 14.88
C ALA A 166 0.78 -14.27 16.11
N LYS A 167 0.20 -14.10 17.28
CA LYS A 167 0.89 -14.23 18.59
C LYS A 167 1.65 -15.55 18.69
N GLY A 168 2.93 -15.45 19.03
CA GLY A 168 3.84 -16.59 19.12
C GLY A 168 4.50 -17.00 17.80
N LEU A 169 4.04 -16.50 16.65
CA LEU A 169 4.66 -16.71 15.35
C LEU A 169 5.56 -15.52 14.96
N SER A 170 5.16 -14.30 15.31
CA SER A 170 5.90 -13.09 15.06
C SER A 170 6.20 -12.31 16.32
N ARG A 171 7.29 -11.58 16.34
CA ARG A 171 7.58 -10.55 17.35
C ARG A 171 6.75 -9.29 17.14
N TYR A 172 6.23 -9.09 15.95
CA TYR A 172 5.38 -7.94 15.58
C TYR A 172 3.88 -8.27 15.62
N TRP A 173 3.48 -9.35 16.34
CA TRP A 173 2.10 -9.84 16.40
C TRP A 173 1.08 -8.83 16.92
N HIS A 174 1.53 -7.79 17.61
CA HIS A 174 0.69 -6.76 18.21
C HIS A 174 1.03 -5.38 17.61
N PRO A 175 0.05 -4.54 17.26
CA PRO A 175 0.31 -3.24 16.63
C PRO A 175 1.27 -2.35 17.43
N ASP A 176 1.27 -2.41 18.76
CA ASP A 176 2.24 -1.65 19.57
C ASP A 176 3.69 -2.06 19.29
N SER A 177 3.95 -3.33 18.97
CA SER A 177 5.31 -3.79 18.61
C SER A 177 5.72 -3.37 17.20
N ALA A 178 4.78 -3.35 16.24
CA ALA A 178 5.02 -2.80 14.91
C ALA A 178 5.26 -1.29 14.98
N MET A 179 4.46 -0.56 15.78
CA MET A 179 4.64 0.89 15.99
C MET A 179 5.98 1.21 16.65
N ALA A 180 6.42 0.44 17.65
CA ALA A 180 7.74 0.60 18.25
C ALA A 180 8.88 0.32 17.24
N ALA A 181 8.69 -0.64 16.33
CA ALA A 181 9.66 -0.93 15.28
C ALA A 181 9.85 0.22 14.28
N ILE A 182 8.81 0.98 14.01
CA ILE A 182 8.87 2.10 13.05
C ILE A 182 9.16 3.47 13.69
N GLU A 183 9.17 3.55 15.03
CA GLU A 183 9.44 4.80 15.74
C GLU A 183 10.80 5.38 15.37
N GLY A 184 10.83 6.66 14.94
CA GLY A 184 12.04 7.35 14.47
C GLY A 184 12.58 6.87 13.12
N ARG A 185 11.84 6.03 12.36
CA ARG A 185 12.25 5.44 11.08
C ARG A 185 11.27 5.83 9.97
N ASP A 186 11.56 6.91 9.27
CA ASP A 186 10.63 7.53 8.31
C ASP A 186 10.29 6.65 7.10
N HIS A 187 11.17 5.71 6.74
CA HIS A 187 10.98 4.81 5.60
C HIS A 187 10.36 3.46 5.99
N LEU A 188 10.06 3.26 7.28
CA LEU A 188 9.32 2.09 7.75
C LEU A 188 7.85 2.47 8.00
N LYS A 189 6.96 1.56 7.67
CA LYS A 189 5.50 1.68 7.77
C LYS A 189 4.93 0.38 8.33
N VAL A 190 3.60 0.25 8.34
CA VAL A 190 2.89 -0.96 8.83
C VAL A 190 2.10 -1.58 7.69
N CYS A 191 2.21 -2.91 7.56
CA CYS A 191 1.28 -3.77 6.81
C CYS A 191 0.43 -4.52 7.83
N ALA A 192 -0.81 -4.09 8.00
CA ALA A 192 -1.72 -4.71 8.96
C ALA A 192 -2.27 -6.03 8.44
N ASP A 193 -2.10 -7.12 9.18
CA ASP A 193 -2.80 -8.36 8.89
C ASP A 193 -3.99 -8.54 9.83
N ILE A 194 -5.18 -8.26 9.29
CA ILE A 194 -6.44 -8.28 10.04
C ILE A 194 -6.74 -9.67 10.61
N GLY A 195 -6.48 -10.73 9.84
CA GLY A 195 -6.74 -12.10 10.27
C GLY A 195 -5.81 -12.54 11.39
N HIS A 196 -4.55 -12.18 11.32
CA HIS A 196 -3.59 -12.51 12.39
C HIS A 196 -3.87 -11.76 13.71
N TRP A 197 -4.38 -10.53 13.64
CA TRP A 197 -4.86 -9.84 14.82
C TRP A 197 -6.04 -10.56 15.47
N VAL A 198 -7.06 -10.92 14.68
CA VAL A 198 -8.25 -11.64 15.18
C VAL A 198 -7.90 -13.02 15.69
N ARG A 199 -7.01 -13.75 15.02
CA ARG A 199 -6.46 -15.03 15.48
C ARG A 199 -5.80 -14.89 16.86
N SER A 200 -5.10 -13.77 17.06
CA SER A 200 -4.43 -13.44 18.33
C SER A 200 -5.37 -12.92 19.43
N GLY A 201 -6.66 -12.79 19.16
CA GLY A 201 -7.66 -12.29 20.10
C GLY A 201 -7.72 -10.78 20.22
N LEU A 202 -7.19 -10.05 19.24
CA LEU A 202 -7.23 -8.59 19.18
C LEU A 202 -8.48 -8.10 18.43
N ASP A 203 -9.00 -6.94 18.83
CA ASP A 203 -10.03 -6.23 18.08
C ASP A 203 -9.38 -5.49 16.91
N PRO A 204 -9.76 -5.82 15.65
CA PRO A 204 -9.15 -5.19 14.49
C PRO A 204 -9.38 -3.68 14.40
N LEU A 205 -10.49 -3.15 14.97
CA LEU A 205 -10.74 -1.71 14.99
C LEU A 205 -9.78 -0.98 15.92
N GLU A 206 -9.58 -1.51 17.13
CA GLU A 206 -8.60 -0.95 18.07
C GLU A 206 -7.19 -1.02 17.48
N CYS A 207 -6.86 -2.11 16.79
CA CYS A 207 -5.56 -2.26 16.13
C CYS A 207 -5.38 -1.25 15.00
N LEU A 208 -6.37 -1.05 14.13
CA LEU A 208 -6.33 -0.05 13.06
C LEU A 208 -6.16 1.38 13.61
N GLN A 209 -6.83 1.71 14.73
CA GLN A 209 -6.69 3.01 15.38
C GLN A 209 -5.27 3.23 15.91
N LYS A 210 -4.61 2.18 16.42
CA LYS A 210 -3.23 2.27 16.91
C LYS A 210 -2.21 2.56 15.79
N VAL A 211 -2.46 2.08 14.57
CA VAL A 211 -1.56 2.26 13.42
C VAL A 211 -1.98 3.40 12.50
N GLU A 212 -2.95 4.23 12.92
CA GLU A 212 -3.46 5.37 12.14
C GLU A 212 -2.32 6.28 11.64
N GLY A 213 -2.35 6.60 10.35
CA GLY A 213 -1.32 7.44 9.69
C GLY A 213 0.02 6.74 9.43
N LYS A 214 0.15 5.45 9.79
CA LYS A 214 1.35 4.63 9.56
C LYS A 214 1.09 3.43 8.65
N LEU A 215 -0.17 3.18 8.35
CA LEU A 215 -0.60 2.06 7.51
C LEU A 215 -0.22 2.30 6.05
N LEU A 216 0.45 1.33 5.43
CA LEU A 216 0.84 1.35 4.02
C LEU A 216 0.01 0.35 3.21
N SER A 217 -0.22 -0.84 3.75
CA SER A 217 -1.02 -1.90 3.14
C SER A 217 -1.74 -2.73 4.18
N LEU A 218 -2.67 -3.56 3.73
CA LEU A 218 -3.33 -4.57 4.55
C LEU A 218 -3.28 -5.94 3.87
N HIS A 219 -3.14 -6.98 4.71
CA HIS A 219 -3.54 -8.34 4.35
C HIS A 219 -4.91 -8.63 4.97
N VAL A 220 -5.79 -9.19 4.17
CA VAL A 220 -7.16 -9.54 4.60
C VAL A 220 -7.44 -11.00 4.34
N LYS A 221 -7.87 -11.68 5.38
CA LYS A 221 -8.34 -13.07 5.43
C LYS A 221 -9.49 -13.14 6.45
N ASP A 222 -10.26 -14.20 6.46
CA ASP A 222 -11.33 -14.37 7.46
C ASP A 222 -11.20 -15.70 8.17
N LEU A 223 -11.72 -15.79 9.39
CA LEU A 223 -11.52 -16.90 10.31
C LEU A 223 -12.85 -17.43 10.84
N ASP A 224 -12.91 -18.73 11.16
CA ASP A 224 -14.08 -19.37 11.80
C ASP A 224 -14.22 -19.02 13.28
N ALA A 225 -13.15 -18.52 13.94
CA ALA A 225 -13.17 -18.12 15.35
C ALA A 225 -12.16 -17.00 15.66
N SER A 226 -12.50 -16.15 16.64
CA SER A 226 -11.60 -15.13 17.18
C SER A 226 -10.89 -15.64 18.43
N GLY A 227 -9.64 -15.20 18.67
CA GLY A 227 -8.86 -15.52 19.85
C GLY A 227 -8.45 -17.00 19.94
N ASN A 228 -8.42 -17.68 18.81
CA ASN A 228 -8.04 -19.07 18.71
C ASN A 228 -6.90 -19.23 17.70
N MET A 229 -5.72 -19.65 18.17
CA MET A 229 -4.55 -19.86 17.31
C MET A 229 -4.75 -20.99 16.29
N GLU A 230 -5.67 -21.93 16.56
CA GLU A 230 -6.06 -23.02 15.66
C GLU A 230 -7.28 -22.68 14.77
N ALA A 231 -7.74 -21.43 14.81
CA ALA A 231 -8.84 -20.98 13.95
C ALA A 231 -8.51 -21.22 12.48
N LYS A 232 -9.49 -21.71 11.74
CA LYS A 232 -9.32 -22.00 10.31
C LYS A 232 -9.68 -20.77 9.48
N ASP A 233 -8.92 -20.57 8.43
CA ASP A 233 -9.28 -19.60 7.41
C ASP A 233 -10.57 -20.07 6.71
N VAL A 234 -11.43 -19.13 6.40
CA VAL A 234 -12.68 -19.32 5.66
C VAL A 234 -12.82 -18.23 4.59
N ALA A 235 -13.75 -18.40 3.66
CA ALA A 235 -14.04 -17.38 2.66
C ALA A 235 -14.33 -16.03 3.31
N ILE A 236 -13.76 -14.94 2.81
CA ILE A 236 -13.94 -13.61 3.38
C ILE A 236 -15.43 -13.22 3.33
N GLY A 237 -15.95 -12.83 4.49
CA GLY A 237 -17.36 -12.52 4.71
C GLY A 237 -18.19 -13.70 5.23
N ALA A 238 -17.62 -14.90 5.34
CA ALA A 238 -18.25 -16.06 5.97
C ALA A 238 -17.75 -16.32 7.39
N GLY A 239 -16.71 -15.59 7.83
CA GLY A 239 -16.08 -15.75 9.13
C GLY A 239 -16.58 -14.75 10.18
N VAL A 240 -15.71 -14.51 11.17
CA VAL A 240 -16.05 -13.69 12.35
C VAL A 240 -15.67 -12.21 12.20
N ILE A 241 -15.00 -11.81 11.11
CA ILE A 241 -14.50 -10.43 10.92
C ILE A 241 -15.59 -9.54 10.34
N ASP A 242 -15.95 -8.48 11.07
CA ASP A 242 -16.90 -7.48 10.61
C ASP A 242 -16.23 -6.49 9.65
N TYR A 243 -16.16 -6.86 8.37
CA TYR A 243 -15.57 -6.02 7.34
C TYR A 243 -16.29 -4.70 7.10
N ASP A 244 -17.57 -4.57 7.44
CA ASP A 244 -18.27 -3.28 7.36
C ASP A 244 -17.65 -2.28 8.33
N LYS A 245 -17.34 -2.71 9.55
CA LYS A 245 -16.67 -1.86 10.54
C LYS A 245 -15.21 -1.58 10.16
N VAL A 246 -14.47 -2.60 9.69
CA VAL A 246 -13.09 -2.43 9.22
C VAL A 246 -13.03 -1.36 8.13
N PHE A 247 -13.87 -1.44 7.11
CA PHE A 247 -13.87 -0.47 6.02
C PHE A 247 -14.41 0.91 6.43
N ALA A 248 -15.35 0.99 7.36
CA ALA A 248 -15.78 2.26 7.94
C ALA A 248 -14.61 2.97 8.65
N GLU A 249 -13.80 2.22 9.38
CA GLU A 249 -12.62 2.75 10.06
C GLU A 249 -11.52 3.18 9.07
N LEU A 250 -11.22 2.37 8.05
CA LEU A 250 -10.25 2.74 6.99
C LEU A 250 -10.67 4.03 6.26
N LYS A 251 -11.98 4.17 5.98
CA LYS A 251 -12.54 5.40 5.39
C LYS A 251 -12.42 6.60 6.34
N ARG A 252 -12.67 6.41 7.65
CA ARG A 252 -12.46 7.46 8.66
C ARG A 252 -11.02 7.96 8.68
N GLN A 253 -10.06 7.02 8.52
CA GLN A 253 -8.63 7.33 8.48
C GLN A 253 -8.16 7.88 7.13
N HIS A 254 -9.02 8.00 6.11
CA HIS A 254 -8.66 8.36 4.75
C HIS A 254 -7.56 7.44 4.16
N PHE A 255 -7.61 6.15 4.50
CA PHE A 255 -6.65 5.19 3.98
C PHE A 255 -6.77 5.04 2.46
N SER A 256 -5.63 5.07 1.76
CA SER A 256 -5.53 5.02 0.30
C SER A 256 -4.43 4.05 -0.18
N GLY A 257 -4.16 3.03 0.60
CA GLY A 257 -3.14 2.01 0.28
C GLY A 257 -3.72 0.78 -0.44
N ASP A 258 -2.85 -0.22 -0.60
CA ASP A 258 -3.20 -1.50 -1.21
C ASP A 258 -3.72 -2.50 -0.15
N ILE A 259 -4.74 -3.27 -0.53
CA ILE A 259 -5.35 -4.32 0.29
C ILE A 259 -5.19 -5.64 -0.47
N PHE A 260 -4.49 -6.60 0.12
CA PHE A 260 -4.25 -7.90 -0.50
C PHE A 260 -5.08 -9.00 0.16
N ILE A 261 -5.82 -9.72 -0.69
CA ILE A 261 -6.50 -10.95 -0.29
C ILE A 261 -5.44 -12.01 -0.05
N GLU A 262 -5.47 -12.64 1.10
CA GLU A 262 -4.72 -13.85 1.40
C GLU A 262 -5.66 -14.99 1.78
N CYS A 263 -5.48 -16.14 1.11
CA CYS A 263 -6.18 -17.37 1.40
C CYS A 263 -5.12 -18.43 1.76
N GLU A 264 -5.02 -18.75 3.03
CA GLU A 264 -3.96 -19.61 3.58
C GLU A 264 -4.41 -21.05 3.86
N HIS A 265 -5.40 -21.49 3.10
CA HIS A 265 -5.89 -22.86 3.17
C HIS A 265 -6.28 -23.37 1.80
N ASN A 266 -6.62 -24.66 1.69
CA ASN A 266 -7.09 -25.30 0.45
C ASN A 266 -6.19 -24.98 -0.77
N TRP A 267 -4.90 -24.95 -0.55
CA TRP A 267 -3.84 -24.42 -1.44
C TRP A 267 -3.90 -24.91 -2.90
N ASP A 268 -4.42 -26.12 -3.13
CA ASP A 268 -4.50 -26.70 -4.47
C ASP A 268 -5.83 -26.37 -5.17
N ASN A 269 -6.83 -25.82 -4.45
CA ASN A 269 -8.18 -25.59 -4.98
C ASN A 269 -8.90 -24.39 -4.31
N ASN A 270 -8.19 -23.27 -4.11
CA ASN A 270 -8.75 -22.07 -3.47
C ASN A 270 -9.11 -20.95 -4.47
N PHE A 271 -8.99 -21.19 -5.76
CA PHE A 271 -9.17 -20.15 -6.79
C PHE A 271 -10.54 -19.45 -6.73
N GLU A 272 -11.63 -20.20 -6.67
CA GLU A 272 -12.98 -19.60 -6.64
C GLU A 272 -13.19 -18.78 -5.37
N GLU A 273 -12.68 -19.24 -4.23
CA GLU A 273 -12.73 -18.52 -2.97
C GLU A 273 -11.95 -17.20 -3.01
N VAL A 274 -10.73 -17.20 -3.56
CA VAL A 274 -9.94 -15.97 -3.76
C VAL A 274 -10.69 -15.00 -4.65
N LYS A 275 -11.30 -15.48 -5.73
CA LYS A 275 -12.09 -14.64 -6.66
C LYS A 275 -13.33 -14.04 -6.00
N GLU A 276 -14.06 -14.81 -5.21
CA GLU A 276 -15.20 -14.33 -4.43
C GLU A 276 -14.77 -13.30 -3.39
N SER A 277 -13.65 -13.54 -2.70
CA SER A 277 -13.06 -12.63 -1.74
C SER A 277 -12.63 -11.29 -2.37
N VAL A 278 -12.01 -11.31 -3.55
CA VAL A 278 -11.69 -10.08 -4.31
C VAL A 278 -12.96 -9.27 -4.60
N ASN A 279 -14.02 -9.92 -5.05
CA ASN A 279 -15.27 -9.23 -5.37
C ASN A 279 -15.94 -8.67 -4.11
N TYR A 280 -15.94 -9.42 -3.01
CA TYR A 280 -16.51 -9.00 -1.72
C TYR A 280 -15.76 -7.78 -1.17
N ILE A 281 -14.45 -7.84 -1.06
CA ILE A 281 -13.64 -6.74 -0.52
C ILE A 281 -13.73 -5.49 -1.40
N ARG A 282 -13.79 -5.62 -2.72
CA ARG A 282 -14.03 -4.47 -3.61
C ARG A 282 -15.37 -3.78 -3.41
N GLN A 283 -16.39 -4.50 -3.01
CA GLN A 283 -17.66 -3.88 -2.67
C GLN A 283 -17.57 -3.07 -1.38
N LYS A 284 -16.79 -3.52 -0.41
CA LYS A 284 -16.57 -2.80 0.85
C LYS A 284 -15.64 -1.60 0.69
N ALA A 285 -14.67 -1.67 -0.22
CA ALA A 285 -13.71 -0.59 -0.50
C ALA A 285 -14.31 0.62 -1.24
N LYS A 286 -15.49 0.47 -1.83
CA LYS A 286 -16.25 1.59 -2.44
C LYS A 286 -16.94 2.45 -1.37
#